data_6593e82189478fdbd6c7ab703e5f59c0
#
_entry.id   6593e82189478fdbd6c7ab703e5f59c0
#
_cell.length_a   1.000
_cell.length_b   1.000
_cell.length_c   1.000
_cell.angle_alpha   90.00
_cell.angle_beta   90.00
_cell.angle_gamma   90.00
#
_symmetry.space_group_name_H-M   'P 1'
#
loop_
_entity.id
_entity.type
_entity.pdbx_description
1 polymer ?
#
loop_
_entity_poly.entity_id
_entity_poly.type
_entity_poly.pdbx_seq_one_letter_code
_entity_poly.pdbx_strand_id
1 'polypeptide(L)'
;MVNIIQDFIPKGNKNRPGYSMNPLYITVHNTSNAAKGADAASHARYVKNPGTATSWHFTVDDKEIYQHLPVNENGWHAGDGNGTGNRKSIGIEICENSDGDFEKAVSNAQWLIKKLMKEQGISFANVVPHQHWSGKYCPHKLLDRWDSFKAGIKGSASSPAKTVKKASGDTYTVKKGDTLSAIAKEHGVSVSNLQSWNNIKDPNKIKVGQKLNLEGSSTSSTKPSSKKTSYALPSGIYKVTSPMRKGDDVRQIQKALAALYFYPDKGAKNNGIDGVYGPKTANAVKRFQSMYGLTQDGIYGSKTKAKLVSLLK
;
A
#
# COMPACT_ATOMS: atom_id res chain seq x y z
N MET A 1 15.46 18.26 13.84
CA MET A 1 14.96 18.21 12.43
C MET A 1 15.81 17.17 11.71
N VAL A 2 15.22 16.35 10.86
CA VAL A 2 15.95 15.37 10.04
C VAL A 2 16.67 16.11 8.89
N ASN A 3 17.89 15.70 8.58
CA ASN A 3 18.68 16.30 7.49
C ASN A 3 18.27 15.71 6.14
N ILE A 4 18.26 16.55 5.09
CA ILE A 4 18.15 16.11 3.71
C ILE A 4 19.55 16.15 3.10
N ILE A 5 20.04 15.00 2.69
CA ILE A 5 21.34 14.83 2.03
C ILE A 5 21.10 14.73 0.53
N GLN A 6 21.61 15.67 -0.24
CA GLN A 6 21.54 15.60 -1.70
C GLN A 6 22.62 14.65 -2.22
N ASP A 7 22.19 13.53 -2.80
CA ASP A 7 23.05 12.51 -3.37
C ASP A 7 22.45 12.01 -4.69
N PHE A 8 22.58 12.86 -5.72
CA PHE A 8 21.90 12.68 -6.98
C PHE A 8 22.44 11.50 -7.79
N ILE A 9 21.53 10.80 -8.46
CA ILE A 9 21.84 9.85 -9.51
C ILE A 9 22.67 10.58 -10.57
N PRO A 10 23.80 10.03 -11.02
CA PRO A 10 24.63 10.66 -12.05
C PRO A 10 23.84 10.95 -13.34
N LYS A 11 24.06 12.11 -13.94
CA LYS A 11 23.55 12.41 -15.28
C LYS A 11 24.10 11.37 -16.26
N GLY A 12 23.25 10.85 -17.15
CA GLY A 12 23.62 9.80 -18.09
C GLY A 12 23.27 8.38 -17.62
N ASN A 13 22.95 8.15 -16.34
CA ASN A 13 22.38 6.88 -15.92
C ASN A 13 20.98 6.70 -16.56
N LYS A 14 20.69 5.50 -17.05
CA LYS A 14 19.41 5.17 -17.71
C LYS A 14 18.18 5.41 -16.84
N ASN A 15 18.34 5.34 -15.52
CA ASN A 15 17.28 5.59 -14.54
C ASN A 15 17.15 7.08 -14.16
N ARG A 16 17.99 7.97 -14.69
CA ARG A 16 17.82 9.43 -14.60
C ARG A 16 17.50 10.00 -15.99
N PRO A 17 16.23 9.95 -16.42
CA PRO A 17 15.83 10.33 -17.78
C PRO A 17 15.99 11.84 -18.07
N GLY A 18 16.02 12.68 -17.03
CA GLY A 18 16.29 14.11 -17.14
C GLY A 18 15.17 14.93 -17.79
N TYR A 19 13.98 14.36 -17.95
CA TYR A 19 12.85 15.15 -18.47
C TYR A 19 12.38 16.15 -17.43
N SER A 20 12.17 17.38 -17.87
CA SER A 20 11.60 18.45 -17.04
C SER A 20 10.24 18.04 -16.48
N MET A 21 10.02 18.31 -15.19
CA MET A 21 8.80 18.01 -14.48
C MET A 21 8.33 19.25 -13.69
N ASN A 22 7.04 19.57 -13.80
CA ASN A 22 6.34 20.40 -12.85
C ASN A 22 5.50 19.47 -11.97
N PRO A 23 5.91 19.19 -10.72
CA PRO A 23 5.26 18.17 -9.90
C PRO A 23 3.88 18.61 -9.46
N LEU A 24 2.90 17.74 -9.66
CA LEU A 24 1.51 17.92 -9.23
C LEU A 24 1.12 16.95 -8.10
N TYR A 25 1.90 15.90 -7.91
CA TYR A 25 1.62 14.82 -6.96
C TYR A 25 2.85 14.49 -6.13
N ILE A 26 2.61 13.87 -4.99
CA ILE A 26 3.61 13.15 -4.20
C ILE A 26 3.15 11.70 -4.11
N THR A 27 4.01 10.78 -4.55
CA THR A 27 3.74 9.34 -4.47
C THR A 27 4.56 8.71 -3.37
N VAL A 28 3.87 8.01 -2.47
CA VAL A 28 4.48 7.34 -1.31
C VAL A 28 4.65 5.86 -1.59
N HIS A 29 5.82 5.33 -1.23
CA HIS A 29 6.21 3.94 -1.36
C HIS A 29 6.78 3.39 -0.04
N ASN A 30 6.87 2.07 0.07
CA ASN A 30 7.81 1.39 0.97
C ASN A 30 8.87 0.70 0.12
N THR A 31 10.11 0.69 0.62
CA THR A 31 11.25 0.08 -0.08
C THR A 31 11.10 -1.42 -0.30
N SER A 32 10.19 -2.09 0.39
CA SER A 32 9.99 -3.55 0.37
C SER A 32 11.28 -4.33 0.67
N ASN A 33 12.17 -3.72 1.46
CA ASN A 33 13.45 -4.28 1.86
C ASN A 33 13.62 -4.19 3.38
N ALA A 34 13.28 -5.28 4.08
CA ALA A 34 13.39 -5.40 5.53
C ALA A 34 14.78 -5.90 6.00
N ALA A 35 15.74 -6.07 5.10
CA ALA A 35 17.08 -6.53 5.48
C ALA A 35 17.75 -5.54 6.45
N LYS A 36 18.56 -6.07 7.36
CA LYS A 36 19.40 -5.25 8.24
C LYS A 36 20.32 -4.37 7.40
N GLY A 37 20.41 -3.07 7.73
CA GLY A 37 21.22 -2.08 7.00
C GLY A 37 20.62 -1.63 5.67
N ALA A 38 19.36 -1.98 5.34
CA ALA A 38 18.65 -1.45 4.18
C ALA A 38 18.06 -0.06 4.47
N ASP A 39 18.90 0.84 4.95
CA ASP A 39 18.62 2.23 5.30
C ASP A 39 18.59 3.16 4.06
N ALA A 40 18.37 4.46 4.28
CA ALA A 40 18.30 5.44 3.19
C ALA A 40 19.65 5.57 2.47
N ALA A 41 20.78 5.50 3.16
CA ALA A 41 22.11 5.54 2.57
C ALA A 41 22.37 4.30 1.67
N SER A 42 21.90 3.13 2.07
CA SER A 42 21.99 1.91 1.27
C SER A 42 21.20 2.05 -0.05
N HIS A 43 19.98 2.57 0.03
CA HIS A 43 19.14 2.82 -1.15
C HIS A 43 19.71 3.93 -2.04
N ALA A 44 20.41 4.93 -1.47
CA ALA A 44 21.13 5.93 -2.24
C ALA A 44 22.26 5.31 -3.11
N ARG A 45 23.01 4.37 -2.53
CA ARG A 45 24.02 3.61 -3.30
C ARG A 45 23.39 2.75 -4.38
N TYR A 46 22.29 2.05 -4.04
CA TYR A 46 21.57 1.19 -4.98
C TYR A 46 21.03 1.97 -6.18
N VAL A 47 20.35 3.10 -5.96
CA VAL A 47 19.70 3.85 -7.06
C VAL A 47 20.73 4.53 -7.99
N LYS A 48 21.95 4.76 -7.52
CA LYS A 48 23.06 5.28 -8.35
C LYS A 48 23.76 4.23 -9.21
N ASN A 49 23.47 2.94 -8.98
CA ASN A 49 24.05 1.88 -9.81
C ASN A 49 23.53 1.99 -11.25
N PRO A 50 24.40 2.05 -12.27
CA PRO A 50 23.98 2.19 -13.68
C PRO A 50 23.08 1.07 -14.19
N GLY A 51 23.12 -0.10 -13.54
CA GLY A 51 22.25 -1.24 -13.86
C GLY A 51 20.84 -1.13 -13.30
N THR A 52 20.57 -0.15 -12.42
CA THR A 52 19.24 0.04 -11.83
C THR A 52 18.29 0.70 -12.83
N ALA A 53 17.13 0.09 -13.06
CA ALA A 53 16.14 0.58 -14.03
C ALA A 53 15.11 1.55 -13.42
N THR A 54 15.00 1.62 -12.09
CA THR A 54 14.06 2.45 -11.36
C THR A 54 14.74 3.64 -10.72
N SER A 55 13.99 4.71 -10.49
CA SER A 55 14.48 5.89 -9.78
C SER A 55 13.33 6.61 -9.08
N TRP A 56 13.63 7.25 -7.98
CA TRP A 56 12.70 8.04 -7.18
C TRP A 56 13.43 9.25 -6.60
N HIS A 57 12.69 10.19 -6.02
CA HIS A 57 13.26 11.47 -5.60
C HIS A 57 13.88 11.42 -4.21
N PHE A 58 13.24 10.72 -3.26
CA PHE A 58 13.71 10.68 -1.89
C PHE A 58 13.61 9.28 -1.31
N THR A 59 14.61 8.89 -0.51
CA THR A 59 14.51 7.78 0.44
C THR A 59 14.59 8.32 1.86
N VAL A 60 13.73 7.82 2.73
CA VAL A 60 13.55 8.30 4.11
C VAL A 60 13.68 7.12 5.07
N ASP A 61 14.56 7.24 6.06
CA ASP A 61 14.63 6.34 7.22
C ASP A 61 14.40 7.09 8.54
N ASP A 62 14.68 6.44 9.66
CA ASP A 62 14.52 6.99 11.00
C ASP A 62 15.54 8.07 11.36
N LYS A 63 16.63 8.22 10.60
CA LYS A 63 17.77 9.10 10.88
C LYS A 63 17.95 10.19 9.83
N GLU A 64 17.79 9.84 8.55
CA GLU A 64 18.21 10.67 7.42
C GLU A 64 17.21 10.62 6.26
N ILE A 65 17.32 11.60 5.37
CA ILE A 65 16.61 11.67 4.10
C ILE A 65 17.66 11.86 3.01
N TYR A 66 17.66 10.99 2.01
CA TYR A 66 18.48 11.15 0.81
C TYR A 66 17.64 11.62 -0.36
N GLN A 67 18.11 12.67 -1.04
CA GLN A 67 17.51 13.15 -2.28
C GLN A 67 18.32 12.66 -3.48
N HIS A 68 17.69 11.89 -4.38
CA HIS A 68 18.32 11.22 -5.52
C HIS A 68 18.08 11.91 -6.86
N LEU A 69 17.01 12.69 -6.97
CA LEU A 69 16.66 13.47 -8.17
C LEU A 69 16.23 14.87 -7.75
N PRO A 70 16.53 15.90 -8.57
CA PRO A 70 15.88 17.20 -8.45
C PRO A 70 14.36 17.06 -8.58
N VAL A 71 13.59 17.82 -7.80
CA VAL A 71 12.12 17.72 -7.81
C VAL A 71 11.48 18.18 -9.13
N ASN A 72 12.23 18.86 -9.95
CA ASN A 72 11.83 19.30 -11.31
C ASN A 72 12.32 18.37 -12.43
N GLU A 73 12.88 17.21 -12.11
CA GLU A 73 13.20 16.11 -13.04
C GLU A 73 12.28 14.92 -12.73
N ASN A 74 11.87 14.17 -13.76
CA ASN A 74 11.03 12.99 -13.55
C ASN A 74 11.83 11.77 -13.07
N GLY A 75 11.13 10.81 -12.43
CA GLY A 75 11.68 9.51 -12.03
C GLY A 75 10.88 8.35 -12.60
N TRP A 76 11.40 7.11 -12.46
CA TRP A 76 10.76 5.87 -12.87
C TRP A 76 10.35 5.05 -11.64
N HIS A 77 9.24 5.42 -10.96
CA HIS A 77 8.80 4.80 -9.71
C HIS A 77 7.33 4.35 -9.68
N ALA A 78 6.49 4.90 -10.56
CA ALA A 78 5.04 4.72 -10.48
C ALA A 78 4.51 3.51 -11.24
N GLY A 79 5.33 2.92 -12.13
CA GLY A 79 4.93 1.75 -12.93
C GLY A 79 3.91 2.04 -14.02
N ASP A 80 3.72 3.32 -14.39
CA ASP A 80 2.77 3.78 -15.40
C ASP A 80 3.46 4.26 -16.71
N GLY A 81 4.72 3.89 -16.92
CA GLY A 81 5.49 4.28 -18.11
C GLY A 81 5.66 5.80 -18.21
N ASN A 82 5.22 6.41 -19.31
CA ASN A 82 5.20 7.86 -19.48
C ASN A 82 3.96 8.53 -18.89
N GLY A 83 3.25 7.86 -17.99
CA GLY A 83 2.05 8.36 -17.33
C GLY A 83 2.32 9.47 -16.30
N THR A 84 1.23 9.96 -15.72
CA THR A 84 1.26 11.08 -14.77
C THR A 84 2.06 10.74 -13.50
N GLY A 85 2.04 9.49 -13.05
CA GLY A 85 2.78 9.04 -11.87
C GLY A 85 4.28 9.25 -12.02
N ASN A 86 4.86 8.84 -13.14
CA ASN A 86 6.29 9.03 -13.40
C ASN A 86 6.64 10.45 -13.87
N ARG A 87 5.73 11.13 -14.58
CA ARG A 87 6.02 12.41 -15.25
C ARG A 87 5.64 13.66 -14.44
N LYS A 88 4.82 13.51 -13.39
CA LYS A 88 4.29 14.65 -12.60
C LYS A 88 4.23 14.36 -11.10
N SER A 89 4.98 13.37 -10.61
CA SER A 89 4.94 13.01 -9.20
C SER A 89 6.34 12.90 -8.60
N ILE A 90 6.50 13.45 -7.39
CA ILE A 90 7.68 13.26 -6.56
C ILE A 90 7.54 11.91 -5.84
N GLY A 91 8.41 10.94 -6.14
CA GLY A 91 8.42 9.63 -5.49
C GLY A 91 9.20 9.66 -4.18
N ILE A 92 8.61 9.14 -3.09
CA ILE A 92 9.23 9.02 -1.77
C ILE A 92 9.17 7.56 -1.34
N GLU A 93 10.33 6.94 -1.11
CA GLU A 93 10.48 5.60 -0.57
C GLU A 93 10.75 5.67 0.93
N ILE A 94 9.93 4.97 1.74
CA ILE A 94 10.10 4.88 3.20
C ILE A 94 10.76 3.54 3.52
N CYS A 95 11.92 3.60 4.17
CA CYS A 95 12.68 2.42 4.59
C CYS A 95 11.93 1.60 5.63
N GLU A 96 12.16 0.30 5.59
CA GLU A 96 11.53 -0.67 6.51
C GLU A 96 12.53 -1.71 7.01
N ASN A 97 13.81 -1.35 7.01
CA ASN A 97 14.90 -2.19 7.50
C ASN A 97 14.68 -2.63 8.96
N SER A 98 15.04 -3.87 9.26
CA SER A 98 14.75 -4.50 10.55
C SER A 98 15.49 -3.90 11.74
N ASP A 99 16.55 -3.13 11.50
CA ASP A 99 17.37 -2.44 12.49
C ASP A 99 17.07 -0.93 12.58
N GLY A 100 16.04 -0.44 11.88
CA GLY A 100 15.55 0.93 11.95
C GLY A 100 14.20 1.05 12.68
N ASP A 101 13.85 2.27 13.06
CA ASP A 101 12.53 2.61 13.61
C ASP A 101 11.58 3.04 12.49
N PHE A 102 10.70 2.12 12.08
CA PHE A 102 9.75 2.37 10.98
C PHE A 102 8.79 3.54 11.27
N GLU A 103 8.30 3.70 12.52
CA GLU A 103 7.37 4.79 12.85
C GLU A 103 8.09 6.14 12.84
N LYS A 104 9.36 6.16 13.19
CA LYS A 104 10.20 7.34 13.05
C LYS A 104 10.45 7.69 11.58
N ALA A 105 10.73 6.70 10.73
CA ALA A 105 10.84 6.89 9.29
C ALA A 105 9.52 7.44 8.68
N VAL A 106 8.36 6.93 9.13
CA VAL A 106 7.04 7.45 8.76
C VAL A 106 6.88 8.91 9.17
N SER A 107 7.28 9.27 10.39
CA SER A 107 7.19 10.65 10.89
C SER A 107 8.09 11.59 10.09
N ASN A 108 9.30 11.15 9.73
CA ASN A 108 10.23 11.91 8.88
C ASN A 108 9.67 12.09 7.47
N ALA A 109 9.03 11.07 6.90
CA ALA A 109 8.36 11.14 5.60
C ALA A 109 7.17 12.11 5.63
N GLN A 110 6.36 12.10 6.67
CA GLN A 110 5.25 13.04 6.85
C GLN A 110 5.76 14.50 6.92
N TRP A 111 6.85 14.74 7.63
CA TRP A 111 7.51 16.03 7.67
C TRP A 111 8.00 16.47 6.28
N LEU A 112 8.70 15.58 5.55
CA LEU A 112 9.17 15.84 4.19
C LEU A 112 8.02 16.14 3.24
N ILE A 113 6.95 15.35 3.27
CA ILE A 113 5.76 15.55 2.43
C ILE A 113 5.14 16.92 2.70
N LYS A 114 4.96 17.29 3.96
CA LYS A 114 4.44 18.63 4.34
C LYS A 114 5.31 19.77 3.80
N LYS A 115 6.64 19.61 3.87
CA LYS A 115 7.61 20.56 3.33
C LYS A 115 7.45 20.68 1.80
N LEU A 116 7.44 19.55 1.08
CA LEU A 116 7.32 19.51 -0.39
C LEU A 116 5.96 20.04 -0.86
N MET A 117 4.87 19.73 -0.19
CA MET A 117 3.55 20.31 -0.47
C MET A 117 3.59 21.85 -0.44
N LYS A 118 4.22 22.41 0.57
CA LYS A 118 4.35 23.87 0.71
C LYS A 118 5.25 24.48 -0.39
N GLU A 119 6.39 23.84 -0.67
CA GLU A 119 7.39 24.38 -1.60
C GLU A 119 6.96 24.25 -3.06
N GLN A 120 6.24 23.17 -3.40
CA GLN A 120 5.84 22.87 -4.77
C GLN A 120 4.37 23.20 -5.06
N GLY A 121 3.63 23.74 -4.09
CA GLY A 121 2.21 24.04 -4.25
C GLY A 121 1.32 22.81 -4.43
N ILE A 122 1.77 21.62 -3.98
CA ILE A 122 1.03 20.36 -4.15
C ILE A 122 -0.08 20.26 -3.12
N SER A 123 -1.31 20.02 -3.60
CA SER A 123 -2.46 19.88 -2.71
C SER A 123 -2.38 18.59 -1.88
N PHE A 124 -2.98 18.60 -0.69
CA PHE A 124 -3.07 17.42 0.18
C PHE A 124 -3.79 16.24 -0.49
N ALA A 125 -4.76 16.51 -1.37
CA ALA A 125 -5.47 15.48 -2.12
C ALA A 125 -4.52 14.69 -3.04
N ASN A 126 -3.48 15.35 -3.54
CA ASN A 126 -2.51 14.81 -4.48
C ASN A 126 -1.33 14.08 -3.80
N VAL A 127 -1.38 13.88 -2.49
CA VAL A 127 -0.52 12.90 -1.81
C VAL A 127 -1.19 11.54 -1.93
N VAL A 128 -0.61 10.66 -2.74
CA VAL A 128 -1.22 9.39 -3.15
C VAL A 128 -0.28 8.20 -2.90
N PRO A 129 -0.82 7.00 -2.67
CA PRO A 129 0.00 5.79 -2.63
C PRO A 129 0.41 5.37 -4.05
N HIS A 130 1.51 4.62 -4.20
CA HIS A 130 1.87 4.01 -5.50
C HIS A 130 0.72 3.22 -6.12
N GLN A 131 -0.10 2.58 -5.29
CA GLN A 131 -1.30 1.86 -5.72
C GLN A 131 -2.21 2.69 -6.63
N HIS A 132 -2.25 4.02 -6.44
CA HIS A 132 -3.05 4.94 -7.26
C HIS A 132 -2.73 4.85 -8.75
N TRP A 133 -1.46 4.62 -9.13
CA TRP A 133 -1.01 4.63 -10.52
C TRP A 133 -1.11 3.28 -11.21
N SER A 134 -0.53 2.26 -10.61
CA SER A 134 -0.37 0.94 -11.23
C SER A 134 -1.21 -0.16 -10.55
N GLY A 135 -1.87 0.14 -9.42
CA GLY A 135 -2.58 -0.83 -8.61
C GLY A 135 -1.67 -1.76 -7.80
N LYS A 136 -0.35 -1.52 -7.80
CA LYS A 136 0.60 -2.25 -6.95
C LYS A 136 0.26 -1.98 -5.48
N TYR A 137 0.20 -3.03 -4.64
CA TYR A 137 -0.01 -2.88 -3.20
C TYR A 137 1.23 -2.26 -2.54
N CYS A 138 1.33 -0.95 -2.65
CA CYS A 138 2.44 -0.14 -2.16
C CYS A 138 1.92 1.27 -1.85
N PRO A 139 2.26 1.85 -0.70
CA PRO A 139 3.14 1.36 0.39
C PRO A 139 2.44 0.32 1.27
N HIS A 140 2.90 -0.93 1.24
CA HIS A 140 2.19 -2.06 1.86
C HIS A 140 2.06 -1.98 3.39
N LYS A 141 2.97 -1.31 4.08
CA LYS A 141 2.89 -1.09 5.53
C LYS A 141 1.97 0.10 5.93
N LEU A 142 1.52 0.88 4.94
CA LEU A 142 0.74 2.10 5.20
C LEU A 142 -0.67 2.05 4.60
N LEU A 143 -0.95 1.19 3.62
CA LEU A 143 -2.26 1.17 2.94
C LEU A 143 -3.40 0.90 3.89
N ASP A 144 -3.25 -0.02 4.85
CA ASP A 144 -4.29 -0.34 5.84
C ASP A 144 -4.52 0.78 6.85
N ARG A 145 -3.58 1.74 6.95
CA ARG A 145 -3.66 2.92 7.82
C ARG A 145 -3.42 4.23 7.05
N TRP A 146 -3.76 4.25 5.76
CA TRP A 146 -3.48 5.36 4.87
C TRP A 146 -4.06 6.69 5.36
N ASP A 147 -5.28 6.68 5.88
CA ASP A 147 -5.92 7.88 6.43
C ASP A 147 -5.19 8.41 7.67
N SER A 148 -4.73 7.52 8.55
CA SER A 148 -3.91 7.86 9.71
C SER A 148 -2.55 8.44 9.29
N PHE A 149 -1.90 7.84 8.30
CA PHE A 149 -0.67 8.36 7.71
C PHE A 149 -0.90 9.78 7.16
N LYS A 150 -1.96 9.99 6.39
CA LYS A 150 -2.29 11.33 5.85
C LYS A 150 -2.63 12.34 6.95
N ALA A 151 -3.28 11.93 8.02
CA ALA A 151 -3.58 12.81 9.15
C ALA A 151 -2.29 13.36 9.81
N GLY A 152 -1.26 12.54 9.94
CA GLY A 152 0.05 12.96 10.46
C GLY A 152 0.73 14.06 9.62
N ILE A 153 0.52 14.06 8.30
CA ILE A 153 1.04 15.13 7.42
C ILE A 153 0.42 16.48 7.76
N LYS A 154 -0.88 16.52 8.12
CA LYS A 154 -1.57 17.77 8.49
C LYS A 154 -1.08 18.34 9.82
N GLY A 155 -0.34 17.59 10.61
CA GLY A 155 0.15 18.02 11.91
C GLY A 155 -0.90 17.91 13.03
N SER A 156 -1.97 17.14 12.81
CA SER A 156 -2.74 16.56 13.90
C SER A 156 -1.87 15.45 14.47
N ALA A 157 -1.05 15.79 15.47
CA ALA A 157 -0.23 14.85 16.18
C ALA A 157 -1.16 13.78 16.76
N SER A 158 -1.17 12.58 16.15
CA SER A 158 -1.40 11.40 16.94
C SER A 158 -0.15 11.26 17.79
N SER A 159 -0.20 11.78 19.02
CA SER A 159 0.73 11.36 20.07
C SER A 159 0.85 9.84 20.03
N PRO A 160 2.05 9.28 20.28
CA PRO A 160 2.18 7.84 20.48
C PRO A 160 1.10 7.46 21.49
N ALA A 161 0.37 6.41 21.19
CA ALA A 161 -0.74 5.93 22.01
C ALA A 161 -0.30 5.95 23.47
N LYS A 162 -0.73 6.97 24.21
CA LYS A 162 -0.83 6.84 25.66
C LYS A 162 -1.77 5.68 25.85
N THR A 163 -1.28 4.64 26.47
CA THR A 163 -2.08 3.60 27.07
C THR A 163 -3.25 4.25 27.81
N VAL A 164 -4.35 4.39 27.12
CA VAL A 164 -5.61 4.77 27.78
C VAL A 164 -6.05 3.50 28.49
N LYS A 165 -6.11 3.58 29.82
CA LYS A 165 -6.65 2.54 30.69
C LYS A 165 -7.98 2.07 30.10
N LYS A 166 -8.03 0.78 29.86
CA LYS A 166 -9.17 -0.01 29.45
C LYS A 166 -10.38 0.29 30.33
N ALA A 167 -11.34 1.05 29.81
CA ALA A 167 -12.71 1.04 30.30
C ALA A 167 -13.49 0.06 29.44
N SER A 168 -13.99 -0.98 30.07
CA SER A 168 -14.68 -2.12 29.45
C SER A 168 -16.10 -1.71 29.07
N GLY A 169 -16.47 -1.90 27.78
CA GLY A 169 -17.87 -1.99 27.39
C GLY A 169 -18.58 -0.72 26.91
N ASP A 170 -17.87 0.25 26.30
CA ASP A 170 -18.53 1.49 25.86
C ASP A 170 -19.31 1.31 24.55
N THR A 171 -20.62 1.64 24.63
CA THR A 171 -21.48 1.80 23.46
C THR A 171 -21.86 3.28 23.28
N TYR A 172 -21.94 3.74 22.04
CA TYR A 172 -22.40 5.09 21.69
C TYR A 172 -23.79 5.01 21.04
N THR A 173 -24.70 5.90 21.40
CA THR A 173 -26.01 6.01 20.74
C THR A 173 -25.98 7.19 19.80
N VAL A 174 -26.19 6.92 18.50
CA VAL A 174 -26.18 7.94 17.43
C VAL A 174 -27.24 9.00 17.69
N LYS A 175 -26.83 10.26 17.66
CA LYS A 175 -27.70 11.45 17.85
C LYS A 175 -28.01 12.10 16.49
N LYS A 176 -29.00 13.01 16.47
CA LYS A 176 -29.33 13.77 15.25
C LYS A 176 -28.16 14.65 14.83
N GLY A 177 -27.73 14.50 13.58
CA GLY A 177 -26.58 15.23 13.01
C GLY A 177 -25.25 14.52 13.11
N ASP A 178 -25.18 13.34 13.76
CA ASP A 178 -23.96 12.55 13.83
C ASP A 178 -23.61 11.93 12.47
N THR A 179 -22.31 11.83 12.24
CA THR A 179 -21.74 11.02 11.16
C THR A 179 -20.82 9.98 11.75
N LEU A 180 -20.68 8.82 11.10
CA LEU A 180 -19.81 7.77 11.59
C LEU A 180 -18.34 8.23 11.72
N SER A 181 -17.92 9.18 10.89
CA SER A 181 -16.59 9.79 10.95
C SER A 181 -16.42 10.74 12.14
N ALA A 182 -17.47 11.48 12.53
CA ALA A 182 -17.44 12.34 13.71
C ALA A 182 -17.37 11.50 14.99
N ILE A 183 -18.21 10.47 15.10
CA ILE A 183 -18.22 9.52 16.22
C ILE A 183 -16.86 8.81 16.33
N ALA A 184 -16.31 8.32 15.22
CA ALA A 184 -14.99 7.68 15.19
C ALA A 184 -13.90 8.60 15.75
N LYS A 185 -13.91 9.87 15.33
CA LYS A 185 -12.96 10.89 15.79
C LYS A 185 -13.10 11.21 17.28
N GLU A 186 -14.33 11.35 17.75
CA GLU A 186 -14.63 11.67 19.16
C GLU A 186 -14.17 10.57 20.11
N HIS A 187 -14.35 9.31 19.69
CA HIS A 187 -14.01 8.14 20.50
C HIS A 187 -12.63 7.54 20.19
N GLY A 188 -11.81 8.16 19.34
CA GLY A 188 -10.43 7.74 19.05
C GLY A 188 -10.33 6.41 18.32
N VAL A 189 -11.38 6.00 17.59
CA VAL A 189 -11.44 4.76 16.81
C VAL A 189 -11.48 5.06 15.31
N SER A 190 -11.12 4.08 14.46
CA SER A 190 -11.25 4.27 13.02
C SER A 190 -12.68 4.06 12.55
N VAL A 191 -13.09 4.75 11.47
CA VAL A 191 -14.40 4.51 10.82
C VAL A 191 -14.53 3.05 10.41
N SER A 192 -13.44 2.46 9.91
CA SER A 192 -13.38 1.04 9.53
C SER A 192 -13.65 0.10 10.71
N ASN A 193 -13.09 0.42 11.89
CA ASN A 193 -13.36 -0.34 13.12
C ASN A 193 -14.82 -0.22 13.53
N LEU A 194 -15.37 1.00 13.57
CA LEU A 194 -16.79 1.19 13.86
C LEU A 194 -17.71 0.45 12.89
N GLN A 195 -17.37 0.45 11.61
CA GLN A 195 -18.11 -0.31 10.60
C GLN A 195 -18.05 -1.81 10.87
N SER A 196 -16.85 -2.36 11.14
CA SER A 196 -16.66 -3.79 11.37
C SER A 196 -17.30 -4.26 12.69
N TRP A 197 -17.16 -3.51 13.77
CA TRP A 197 -17.74 -3.84 15.09
C TRP A 197 -19.27 -3.76 15.12
N ASN A 198 -19.85 -2.98 14.19
CA ASN A 198 -21.28 -2.71 14.13
C ASN A 198 -21.98 -3.23 12.86
N ASN A 199 -21.24 -3.99 12.02
CA ASN A 199 -21.73 -4.54 10.76
C ASN A 199 -22.35 -3.48 9.81
N ILE A 200 -21.75 -2.28 9.78
CA ILE A 200 -22.20 -1.14 8.97
C ILE A 200 -21.55 -1.23 7.59
N LYS A 201 -22.33 -1.57 6.57
CA LYS A 201 -21.85 -1.70 5.18
C LYS A 201 -21.60 -0.34 4.51
N ASP A 202 -22.40 0.67 4.83
CA ASP A 202 -22.33 2.02 4.27
C ASP A 202 -22.16 3.03 5.40
N PRO A 203 -21.01 3.73 5.52
CA PRO A 203 -20.74 4.65 6.61
C PRO A 203 -21.67 5.86 6.64
N ASN A 204 -22.40 6.13 5.56
CA ASN A 204 -23.36 7.23 5.45
C ASN A 204 -24.78 6.82 5.87
N LYS A 205 -25.00 5.55 6.23
CA LYS A 205 -26.30 5.00 6.59
C LYS A 205 -26.38 4.57 8.06
N ILE A 206 -26.07 5.49 8.96
CA ILE A 206 -26.37 5.32 10.39
C ILE A 206 -27.69 6.00 10.75
N LYS A 207 -28.41 5.45 11.74
CA LYS A 207 -29.72 5.95 12.17
C LYS A 207 -29.65 6.56 13.54
N VAL A 208 -30.36 7.67 13.76
CA VAL A 208 -30.53 8.25 15.11
C VAL A 208 -31.13 7.20 16.03
N GLY A 209 -30.55 7.04 17.21
CA GLY A 209 -30.91 6.00 18.18
C GLY A 209 -30.17 4.67 17.98
N GLN A 210 -29.40 4.51 16.90
CA GLN A 210 -28.59 3.30 16.69
C GLN A 210 -27.48 3.24 17.72
N LYS A 211 -27.38 2.09 18.43
CA LYS A 211 -26.25 1.83 19.35
C LYS A 211 -25.06 1.30 18.55
N LEU A 212 -23.91 1.92 18.77
CA LEU A 212 -22.63 1.53 18.17
C LEU A 212 -21.69 1.03 19.26
N ASN A 213 -21.13 -0.17 19.07
CA ASN A 213 -20.03 -0.65 19.87
C ASN A 213 -18.78 0.12 19.53
N LEU A 214 -18.11 0.70 20.52
CA LEU A 214 -16.87 1.45 20.37
C LEU A 214 -15.63 0.59 20.57
N GLU A 215 -15.81 -0.70 20.90
CA GLU A 215 -14.75 -1.70 21.04
C GLU A 215 -15.12 -3.01 20.34
N GLY A 216 -14.10 -3.71 19.81
CA GLY A 216 -14.26 -5.09 19.32
C GLY A 216 -14.39 -6.05 20.50
N SER A 217 -15.59 -6.59 20.73
CA SER A 217 -15.85 -7.53 21.81
C SER A 217 -15.10 -8.84 21.60
N SER A 218 -14.14 -9.15 22.50
CA SER A 218 -13.61 -10.50 22.66
C SER A 218 -14.54 -11.29 23.60
N THR A 219 -15.69 -11.70 23.12
CA THR A 219 -16.49 -12.69 23.85
C THR A 219 -16.59 -13.97 23.03
N SER A 220 -15.97 -15.01 23.57
CA SER A 220 -16.25 -16.37 23.15
C SER A 220 -17.71 -16.69 23.47
N SER A 221 -18.52 -16.87 22.46
CA SER A 221 -19.67 -17.79 22.51
C SER A 221 -20.20 -18.02 21.08
N THR A 222 -20.18 -19.30 20.73
CA THR A 222 -21.03 -20.00 19.75
C THR A 222 -21.39 -19.28 18.46
N LYS A 223 -20.72 -19.77 17.41
CA LYS A 223 -20.95 -19.65 15.98
C LYS A 223 -22.41 -19.39 15.57
N PRO A 224 -22.64 -18.36 14.69
CA PRO A 224 -22.93 -18.73 13.32
C PRO A 224 -21.78 -18.30 12.39
N SER A 225 -21.46 -19.19 11.53
CA SER A 225 -20.46 -19.14 10.49
C SER A 225 -20.40 -17.76 9.78
N SER A 226 -19.50 -16.85 10.20
CA SER A 226 -18.97 -15.85 9.28
C SER A 226 -18.06 -16.61 8.32
N LYS A 227 -18.41 -16.65 7.05
CA LYS A 227 -17.53 -17.13 5.99
C LYS A 227 -16.24 -16.29 6.02
N LYS A 228 -15.25 -16.75 6.79
CA LYS A 228 -13.85 -16.52 6.49
C LYS A 228 -13.73 -16.92 5.03
N THR A 229 -13.44 -16.00 4.11
CA THR A 229 -13.18 -16.35 2.73
C THR A 229 -11.86 -17.11 2.74
N SER A 230 -11.92 -18.37 3.18
CA SER A 230 -10.85 -19.32 2.98
C SER A 230 -10.77 -19.44 1.46
N TYR A 231 -9.78 -18.82 0.86
CA TYR A 231 -9.44 -19.11 -0.51
C TYR A 231 -9.00 -20.58 -0.53
N ALA A 232 -9.95 -21.45 -0.83
CA ALA A 232 -9.67 -22.88 -1.05
C ALA A 232 -8.88 -22.99 -2.36
N LEU A 233 -7.58 -22.62 -2.27
CA LEU A 233 -6.70 -22.58 -3.44
C LEU A 233 -6.42 -24.00 -3.91
N PRO A 234 -6.58 -24.28 -5.21
CA PRO A 234 -6.41 -25.60 -5.76
C PRO A 234 -4.97 -26.07 -5.61
N SER A 235 -4.80 -27.38 -5.50
CA SER A 235 -3.51 -28.04 -5.58
C SER A 235 -3.18 -28.40 -7.03
N GLY A 236 -1.89 -28.51 -7.34
CA GLY A 236 -1.44 -28.85 -8.69
C GLY A 236 -0.70 -27.74 -9.39
N ILE A 237 -0.36 -27.98 -10.64
CA ILE A 237 0.39 -27.06 -11.50
C ILE A 237 -0.54 -26.45 -12.53
N TYR A 238 -0.60 -25.10 -12.57
CA TYR A 238 -1.35 -24.35 -13.57
C TYR A 238 -0.40 -23.47 -14.35
N LYS A 239 -0.40 -23.67 -15.67
CA LYS A 239 0.42 -22.94 -16.64
C LYS A 239 -0.36 -22.74 -17.93
N VAL A 240 0.14 -21.91 -18.83
CA VAL A 240 -0.43 -21.76 -20.16
C VAL A 240 -0.24 -23.07 -20.93
N THR A 241 -1.31 -23.62 -21.45
CA THR A 241 -1.35 -24.86 -22.27
C THR A 241 -2.23 -24.65 -23.50
N SER A 242 -2.12 -25.54 -24.47
CA SER A 242 -3.05 -25.60 -25.60
C SER A 242 -3.73 -26.99 -25.60
N PRO A 243 -5.07 -27.04 -25.39
CA PRO A 243 -5.98 -25.95 -25.05
C PRO A 243 -5.71 -25.38 -23.68
N MET A 244 -6.10 -24.11 -23.45
CA MET A 244 -5.92 -23.46 -22.15
C MET A 244 -6.80 -24.12 -21.08
N ARG A 245 -6.22 -24.32 -19.90
CA ARG A 245 -6.94 -24.84 -18.74
C ARG A 245 -8.03 -23.85 -18.29
N LYS A 246 -9.24 -24.34 -18.05
CA LYS A 246 -10.42 -23.55 -17.65
C LYS A 246 -11.09 -24.19 -16.44
N GLY A 247 -11.79 -23.38 -15.67
CA GLY A 247 -12.64 -23.86 -14.58
C GLY A 247 -12.58 -23.01 -13.32
N ASP A 248 -13.28 -23.48 -12.29
CA ASP A 248 -13.38 -22.75 -11.01
C ASP A 248 -12.07 -22.75 -10.24
N ASP A 249 -11.23 -23.75 -10.38
CA ASP A 249 -9.87 -23.76 -9.84
C ASP A 249 -9.05 -22.56 -10.33
N VAL A 250 -9.12 -22.29 -11.65
CA VAL A 250 -8.43 -21.13 -12.23
C VAL A 250 -9.07 -19.83 -11.72
N ARG A 251 -10.38 -19.80 -11.60
CA ARG A 251 -11.11 -18.65 -11.07
C ARG A 251 -10.73 -18.37 -9.60
N GLN A 252 -10.50 -19.42 -8.80
CA GLN A 252 -10.02 -19.29 -7.43
C GLN A 252 -8.61 -18.69 -7.37
N ILE A 253 -7.69 -19.14 -8.25
CA ILE A 253 -6.34 -18.57 -8.36
C ILE A 253 -6.42 -17.09 -8.75
N GLN A 254 -7.23 -16.75 -9.77
CA GLN A 254 -7.42 -15.37 -10.23
C GLN A 254 -8.00 -14.47 -9.12
N LYS A 255 -9.00 -14.95 -8.37
CA LYS A 255 -9.57 -14.23 -7.23
C LYS A 255 -8.53 -14.00 -6.12
N ALA A 256 -7.72 -15.00 -5.82
CA ALA A 256 -6.66 -14.89 -4.82
C ALA A 256 -5.58 -13.87 -5.23
N LEU A 257 -5.16 -13.90 -6.49
CA LEU A 257 -4.26 -12.90 -7.06
C LEU A 257 -4.86 -11.50 -7.03
N ALA A 258 -6.12 -11.38 -7.43
CA ALA A 258 -6.85 -10.10 -7.43
C ALA A 258 -7.05 -9.52 -6.03
N ALA A 259 -7.26 -10.36 -5.01
CA ALA A 259 -7.32 -9.92 -3.61
C ALA A 259 -6.01 -9.29 -3.12
N LEU A 260 -4.90 -9.64 -3.76
CA LEU A 260 -3.58 -9.05 -3.54
C LEU A 260 -3.20 -8.06 -4.66
N TYR A 261 -4.19 -7.57 -5.41
CA TYR A 261 -4.06 -6.57 -6.49
C TYR A 261 -3.27 -7.03 -7.72
N PHE A 262 -3.02 -8.34 -7.90
CA PHE A 262 -2.42 -8.92 -9.11
C PHE A 262 -3.52 -9.33 -10.10
N TYR A 263 -4.25 -8.36 -10.62
CA TYR A 263 -5.32 -8.60 -11.58
C TYR A 263 -4.80 -9.23 -12.87
N PRO A 264 -5.44 -10.30 -13.42
CA PRO A 264 -5.10 -10.80 -14.75
C PRO A 264 -5.23 -9.75 -15.84
N ASP A 265 -6.31 -8.94 -15.80
CA ASP A 265 -6.56 -7.88 -16.78
C ASP A 265 -7.29 -6.72 -16.09
N LYS A 266 -6.50 -5.78 -15.53
CA LYS A 266 -7.04 -4.64 -14.78
C LYS A 266 -7.90 -3.75 -15.70
N GLY A 267 -9.12 -3.44 -15.26
CA GLY A 267 -10.07 -2.61 -16.00
C GLY A 267 -10.97 -3.37 -16.98
N ALA A 268 -10.65 -4.62 -17.31
CA ALA A 268 -11.55 -5.49 -18.05
C ALA A 268 -12.73 -5.97 -17.17
N LYS A 269 -13.76 -6.54 -17.78
CA LYS A 269 -14.88 -7.16 -17.05
C LYS A 269 -14.36 -8.10 -15.96
N ASN A 270 -14.78 -7.88 -14.72
CA ASN A 270 -14.32 -8.58 -13.52
C ASN A 270 -12.78 -8.55 -13.35
N ASN A 271 -12.08 -7.51 -13.84
CA ASN A 271 -10.62 -7.41 -13.81
C ASN A 271 -9.89 -8.65 -14.38
N GLY A 272 -10.50 -9.31 -15.36
CA GLY A 272 -9.96 -10.49 -16.01
C GLY A 272 -10.10 -11.79 -15.23
N ILE A 273 -10.99 -11.85 -14.23
CA ILE A 273 -11.34 -13.10 -13.51
C ILE A 273 -12.35 -13.87 -14.35
N ASP A 274 -11.84 -14.58 -15.35
CA ASP A 274 -12.62 -15.29 -16.37
C ASP A 274 -12.63 -16.83 -16.21
N GLY A 275 -11.75 -17.34 -15.32
CA GLY A 275 -11.58 -18.77 -15.11
C GLY A 275 -10.71 -19.46 -16.17
N VAL A 276 -9.95 -18.71 -16.98
CA VAL A 276 -9.04 -19.24 -18.00
C VAL A 276 -7.58 -18.98 -17.63
N TYR A 277 -6.77 -20.02 -17.56
CA TYR A 277 -5.33 -19.87 -17.32
C TYR A 277 -4.58 -19.54 -18.63
N GLY A 278 -4.82 -18.34 -19.11
CA GLY A 278 -4.18 -17.81 -20.31
C GLY A 278 -2.95 -16.93 -20.00
N PRO A 279 -2.37 -16.31 -21.04
CA PRO A 279 -1.18 -15.43 -20.89
C PRO A 279 -1.37 -14.31 -19.87
N LYS A 280 -2.57 -13.73 -19.76
CA LYS A 280 -2.89 -12.67 -18.80
C LYS A 280 -2.84 -13.16 -17.36
N THR A 281 -3.38 -14.36 -17.08
CA THR A 281 -3.28 -15.00 -15.75
C THR A 281 -1.84 -15.37 -15.42
N ALA A 282 -1.08 -15.95 -16.36
CA ALA A 282 0.33 -16.25 -16.19
C ALA A 282 1.15 -14.97 -15.91
N ASN A 283 0.84 -13.85 -16.56
CA ASN A 283 1.48 -12.56 -16.28
C ASN A 283 1.17 -12.06 -14.86
N ALA A 284 -0.07 -12.20 -14.39
CA ALA A 284 -0.44 -11.86 -13.01
C ALA A 284 0.36 -12.72 -12.00
N VAL A 285 0.51 -14.01 -12.27
CA VAL A 285 1.34 -14.92 -11.47
C VAL A 285 2.81 -14.50 -11.50
N LYS A 286 3.38 -14.15 -12.67
CA LYS A 286 4.77 -13.65 -12.78
C LYS A 286 4.98 -12.40 -11.93
N ARG A 287 4.07 -11.43 -11.98
CA ARG A 287 4.15 -10.20 -11.17
C ARG A 287 4.08 -10.52 -9.67
N PHE A 288 3.21 -11.44 -9.27
CA PHE A 288 3.14 -11.93 -7.90
C PHE A 288 4.47 -12.60 -7.48
N GLN A 289 4.98 -13.52 -8.30
CA GLN A 289 6.25 -14.22 -8.04
C GLN A 289 7.41 -13.24 -7.91
N SER A 290 7.50 -12.26 -8.80
CA SER A 290 8.49 -11.18 -8.76
C SER A 290 8.45 -10.42 -7.43
N MET A 291 7.25 -10.02 -7.01
CA MET A 291 7.04 -9.25 -5.77
C MET A 291 7.51 -10.02 -4.53
N TYR A 292 7.33 -11.34 -4.52
CA TYR A 292 7.58 -12.16 -3.33
C TYR A 292 8.82 -13.07 -3.45
N GLY A 293 9.75 -12.75 -4.35
CA GLY A 293 11.04 -13.42 -4.47
C GLY A 293 10.94 -14.90 -4.91
N LEU A 294 9.88 -15.23 -5.66
CA LEU A 294 9.74 -16.57 -6.26
C LEU A 294 10.27 -16.58 -7.70
N THR A 295 10.55 -17.78 -8.25
CA THR A 295 10.89 -17.94 -9.66
C THR A 295 9.76 -17.38 -10.53
N GLN A 296 10.08 -16.43 -11.42
CA GLN A 296 9.13 -15.69 -12.25
C GLN A 296 8.75 -16.44 -13.53
N ASP A 297 8.25 -17.66 -13.38
CA ASP A 297 7.90 -18.53 -14.51
C ASP A 297 6.45 -18.39 -14.98
N GLY A 298 5.61 -17.73 -14.19
CA GLY A 298 4.18 -17.61 -14.47
C GLY A 298 3.42 -18.90 -14.26
N ILE A 299 3.99 -19.84 -13.53
CA ILE A 299 3.39 -21.13 -13.20
C ILE A 299 2.87 -21.08 -11.76
N TYR A 300 1.58 -21.31 -11.60
CA TYR A 300 1.05 -21.54 -10.27
C TYR A 300 1.35 -22.98 -9.84
N GLY A 301 2.24 -23.14 -8.90
CA GLY A 301 2.62 -24.41 -8.29
C GLY A 301 2.60 -24.33 -6.76
N SER A 302 3.15 -25.31 -6.08
CA SER A 302 3.13 -25.41 -4.61
C SER A 302 3.74 -24.19 -3.91
N LYS A 303 4.87 -23.66 -4.38
CA LYS A 303 5.52 -22.48 -3.82
C LYS A 303 4.66 -21.21 -3.97
N THR A 304 4.06 -20.99 -5.15
CA THR A 304 3.15 -19.87 -5.41
C THR A 304 1.89 -19.99 -4.57
N LYS A 305 1.31 -21.19 -4.48
CA LYS A 305 0.17 -21.47 -3.60
C LYS A 305 0.48 -21.16 -2.14
N ALA A 306 1.58 -21.69 -1.61
CA ALA A 306 1.97 -21.49 -0.22
C ALA A 306 2.13 -20.01 0.13
N LYS A 307 2.74 -19.23 -0.77
CA LYS A 307 2.89 -17.78 -0.58
C LYS A 307 1.55 -17.05 -0.64
N LEU A 308 0.66 -17.37 -1.60
CA LEU A 308 -0.70 -16.81 -1.66
C LEU A 308 -1.47 -17.09 -0.36
N VAL A 309 -1.47 -18.35 0.10
CA VAL A 309 -2.14 -18.74 1.36
C VAL A 309 -1.60 -17.96 2.56
N SER A 310 -0.28 -17.74 2.63
CA SER A 310 0.33 -17.01 3.75
C SER A 310 -0.08 -15.55 3.82
N LEU A 311 -0.43 -14.93 2.69
CA LEU A 311 -0.79 -13.52 2.56
C LEU A 311 -2.32 -13.26 2.64
N LEU A 312 -3.12 -14.32 2.46
CA LEU A 312 -4.60 -14.25 2.45
C LEU A 312 -5.25 -14.76 3.76
N LYS A 313 -4.43 -14.97 4.79
CA LYS A 313 -4.87 -15.41 6.13
C LYS A 313 -5.45 -14.27 6.95
#